data_0636bc3293b67d10a66b18dd8226de48
#
_entry.id   0636bc3293b67d10a66b18dd8226de48
#
_cell.length_a   1.000
_cell.length_b   1.000
_cell.length_c   1.000
_cell.angle_alpha   90.00
_cell.angle_beta   90.00
_cell.angle_gamma   90.00
#
_symmetry.space_group_name_H-M   'P 1'
#
loop_
_entity.id
_entity.type
_entity.pdbx_description
1 polymer ?
#
loop_
_entity_poly.entity_id
_entity_poly.type
_entity_poly.pdbx_seq_one_letter_code
_entity_poly.pdbx_strand_id
1 'polypeptide(L)'
;MKENERYENTLRLWSGLYRHFTGKPLYPTKKKTTTTTAAIFFSLFACAFVSLGWFHSSIFSDISLEKAVTWINLPNKQEFPLQCTSGNVTQTCPKNYPTSHNPTNPDPSSNLTCPSYFRWIHEDLRPWKETGITRDMIEKARTTAHFRLVIINGKAYVEKYKQSIQTRDMFSLWGILQLLRLYPGRLPDLEIMFDCNDRPVVRARDFQGPNSGPPPLFKYCSDGPSLDIVFPDWSFWGWAETNISPWNHVLKEIEEGNNKSKWKDREPYAYWRGNPNVSRIRKDLMTCNVSEKYDWNARLYVQDWIKESKELYKESSLKNQCTHRYKIYVEGWAWSVSEKYILACDAMTLIVRPLYYDFFSRAMVPQQHYWPIRDNSKCTSLKFAVEWGNNHMEKFTQDELKMDYVYDYMFHLLNEYAKLLKFKPEIPDGAVEQCSESVACPTTGNWRKFMAESMVNSPSDTLPCTMPEPYDPPALRDFVNTKVKLTKQVEAWENEYWQKQNLDKKP
;
A
#
# COMPACT_ATOMS: atom_id res chain seq x y z
N MET A 1 -21.88 -17.18 13.08
CA MET A 1 -22.92 -17.19 12.01
C MET A 1 -23.49 -15.80 11.74
N LYS A 2 -24.07 -15.09 12.71
CA LYS A 2 -24.68 -13.75 12.50
C LYS A 2 -23.68 -12.63 12.10
N GLU A 3 -22.42 -12.70 12.45
CA GLU A 3 -21.40 -11.73 12.05
C GLU A 3 -20.93 -11.91 10.60
N ASN A 4 -20.85 -13.15 10.13
CA ASN A 4 -20.54 -13.44 8.72
C ASN A 4 -21.68 -12.95 7.79
N GLU A 5 -22.95 -13.14 8.18
CA GLU A 5 -24.08 -12.62 7.39
C GLU A 5 -24.11 -11.09 7.32
N ARG A 6 -23.68 -10.40 8.36
CA ARG A 6 -23.60 -8.93 8.36
C ARG A 6 -22.48 -8.41 7.48
N TYR A 7 -21.34 -9.08 7.48
CA TYR A 7 -20.22 -8.75 6.61
C TYR A 7 -20.58 -9.02 5.15
N GLU A 8 -21.15 -10.18 4.85
CA GLU A 8 -21.65 -10.53 3.52
C GLU A 8 -22.70 -9.52 3.02
N ASN A 9 -23.59 -9.03 3.89
CA ASN A 9 -24.57 -8.01 3.53
C ASN A 9 -23.92 -6.64 3.27
N THR A 10 -22.87 -6.28 4.02
CA THR A 10 -22.06 -5.08 3.74
C THR A 10 -21.34 -5.24 2.41
N LEU A 11 -20.82 -6.41 2.10
CA LEU A 11 -20.17 -6.73 0.84
C LEU A 11 -21.17 -6.72 -0.34
N ARG A 12 -22.39 -7.19 -0.16
CA ARG A 12 -23.46 -7.14 -1.18
C ARG A 12 -23.93 -5.72 -1.46
N LEU A 13 -23.99 -4.85 -0.46
CA LEU A 13 -24.23 -3.41 -0.65
C LEU A 13 -23.16 -2.76 -1.49
N TRP A 14 -21.88 -3.11 -1.29
CA TRP A 14 -20.78 -2.64 -2.12
C TRP A 14 -20.83 -3.19 -3.55
N SER A 15 -21.21 -4.45 -3.74
CA SER A 15 -21.38 -5.04 -5.08
C SER A 15 -22.58 -4.47 -5.82
N GLY A 16 -23.63 -4.05 -5.09
CA GLY A 16 -24.77 -3.33 -5.64
C GLY A 16 -24.43 -1.94 -6.15
N LEU A 17 -23.55 -1.21 -5.43
CA LEU A 17 -22.99 0.06 -5.87
C LEU A 17 -22.14 -0.10 -7.13
N TYR A 18 -21.36 -1.16 -7.25
CA TYR A 18 -20.58 -1.46 -8.45
C TYR A 18 -21.45 -1.59 -9.71
N ARG A 19 -22.63 -2.23 -9.63
CA ARG A 19 -23.59 -2.31 -10.75
C ARG A 19 -24.22 -0.96 -11.12
N HIS A 20 -24.33 -0.03 -10.18
CA HIS A 20 -24.89 1.30 -10.43
C HIS A 20 -23.90 2.24 -11.14
N PHE A 21 -22.60 2.04 -10.94
CA PHE A 21 -21.54 2.83 -11.59
C PHE A 21 -21.12 2.32 -12.98
N THR A 22 -21.50 1.08 -13.36
CA THR A 22 -21.21 0.49 -14.69
C THR A 22 -22.39 0.61 -15.66
N GLY A 23 -23.44 1.37 -15.32
CA GLY A 23 -24.67 1.51 -16.07
C GLY A 23 -24.62 2.45 -17.26
N LYS A 24 -24.68 1.88 -18.46
CA LYS A 24 -25.14 2.35 -19.79
C LYS A 24 -24.69 3.74 -20.31
N PRO A 25 -24.22 3.84 -21.54
CA PRO A 25 -23.86 5.08 -22.19
C PRO A 25 -25.11 5.90 -22.54
N LEU A 26 -25.16 7.13 -22.03
CA LEU A 26 -26.09 8.14 -22.50
C LEU A 26 -25.48 8.86 -23.73
N TYR A 27 -26.11 8.71 -24.88
CA TYR A 27 -25.78 9.46 -26.08
C TYR A 27 -26.07 10.94 -25.90
N PRO A 28 -25.18 11.85 -26.33
CA PRO A 28 -25.48 13.29 -26.31
C PRO A 28 -26.29 13.68 -27.55
N THR A 29 -27.45 14.25 -27.34
CA THR A 29 -28.20 14.98 -28.37
C THR A 29 -27.53 16.32 -28.68
N LYS A 30 -27.29 16.54 -29.96
CA LYS A 30 -26.75 17.81 -30.53
C LYS A 30 -27.66 18.99 -30.16
N LYS A 31 -27.14 19.99 -29.47
CA LYS A 31 -27.69 21.37 -29.51
C LYS A 31 -26.68 22.29 -30.18
N LYS A 32 -27.15 22.94 -31.27
CA LYS A 32 -26.47 24.04 -31.94
C LYS A 32 -26.44 25.25 -31.01
N THR A 33 -25.27 25.82 -30.77
CA THR A 33 -25.12 27.17 -30.23
C THR A 33 -24.25 28.00 -31.14
N THR A 34 -24.76 29.19 -31.44
CA THR A 34 -24.30 30.19 -32.36
C THR A 34 -22.97 30.82 -31.96
N THR A 35 -22.07 30.89 -32.93
CA THR A 35 -20.80 31.61 -32.95
C THR A 35 -21.06 33.12 -33.09
N THR A 36 -20.79 33.95 -32.06
CA THR A 36 -20.61 35.42 -32.27
C THR A 36 -19.88 36.17 -31.14
N THR A 37 -19.08 35.53 -30.28
CA THR A 37 -18.35 36.27 -29.22
C THR A 37 -16.86 35.97 -29.10
N ALA A 38 -16.27 35.27 -30.04
CA ALA A 38 -14.84 34.87 -29.96
C ALA A 38 -13.87 35.82 -30.69
N ALA A 39 -14.39 36.82 -31.46
CA ALA A 39 -13.53 37.68 -32.31
C ALA A 39 -12.96 38.92 -31.59
N ILE A 40 -13.48 39.30 -30.42
CA ILE A 40 -13.05 40.55 -29.74
C ILE A 40 -11.92 40.30 -28.72
N PHE A 41 -11.74 39.09 -28.23
CA PHE A 41 -10.67 38.78 -27.28
C PHE A 41 -9.31 38.50 -27.92
N PHE A 42 -9.24 38.15 -29.21
CA PHE A 42 -7.97 37.86 -29.87
C PHE A 42 -7.19 39.10 -30.35
N SER A 43 -7.86 40.25 -30.55
CA SER A 43 -7.20 41.48 -30.99
C SER A 43 -6.50 42.26 -29.87
N LEU A 44 -6.90 42.07 -28.59
CA LEU A 44 -6.25 42.73 -27.45
C LEU A 44 -5.03 42.00 -26.92
N PHE A 45 -4.89 40.70 -27.21
CA PHE A 45 -3.69 39.90 -26.81
C PHE A 45 -2.53 40.08 -27.80
N ALA A 46 -2.79 40.39 -29.08
CA ALA A 46 -1.76 40.58 -30.09
C ALA A 46 -1.00 41.91 -29.92
N CYS A 47 -1.63 42.94 -29.38
CA CYS A 47 -0.96 44.24 -29.15
C CYS A 47 -0.07 44.28 -27.92
N ALA A 48 -0.27 43.39 -26.94
CA ALA A 48 0.57 43.30 -25.73
C ALA A 48 1.89 42.58 -25.98
N PHE A 49 1.99 41.70 -26.98
CA PHE A 49 3.22 40.98 -27.30
C PHE A 49 4.21 41.74 -28.18
N VAL A 50 3.75 42.75 -28.95
CA VAL A 50 4.62 43.57 -29.81
C VAL A 50 5.32 44.68 -29.01
N SER A 51 4.71 45.15 -27.92
CA SER A 51 5.33 46.20 -27.06
C SER A 51 6.32 45.67 -26.03
N LEU A 52 6.34 44.36 -25.73
CA LEU A 52 7.33 43.73 -24.83
C LEU A 52 8.56 43.20 -25.54
N GLY A 53 8.53 43.09 -26.89
CA GLY A 53 9.67 42.62 -27.70
C GLY A 53 10.73 43.68 -28.00
N TRP A 54 10.45 44.98 -27.77
CA TRP A 54 11.38 46.06 -28.10
C TRP A 54 12.21 46.60 -26.92
N PHE A 55 11.98 46.12 -25.71
CA PHE A 55 12.73 46.56 -24.53
C PHE A 55 13.82 45.56 -24.05
N HIS A 56 14.00 44.43 -24.76
CA HIS A 56 15.00 43.41 -24.38
C HIS A 56 16.22 43.26 -25.31
N SER A 57 16.45 44.24 -26.24
CA SER A 57 17.55 44.16 -27.21
C SER A 57 18.74 45.06 -26.92
N SER A 58 18.92 45.64 -25.74
CA SER A 58 19.99 46.64 -25.56
C SER A 58 20.90 46.46 -24.36
N ILE A 59 20.87 45.30 -23.68
CA ILE A 59 21.84 45.00 -22.60
C ILE A 59 22.23 43.53 -22.67
N PHE A 60 23.10 43.15 -23.58
CA PHE A 60 23.96 41.97 -23.45
C PHE A 60 24.85 41.89 -24.71
N SER A 61 25.81 42.82 -24.82
CA SER A 61 27.03 42.56 -25.54
C SER A 61 28.16 42.39 -24.52
N ASP A 62 28.95 41.37 -24.73
CA ASP A 62 30.17 41.02 -24.04
C ASP A 62 30.08 40.22 -22.72
N ILE A 63 29.82 38.91 -22.84
CA ILE A 63 30.60 37.87 -22.14
C ILE A 63 30.71 36.67 -23.07
N SER A 64 31.81 36.54 -23.77
CA SER A 64 32.24 35.31 -24.42
C SER A 64 32.58 34.29 -23.34
N LEU A 65 31.68 33.34 -23.07
CA LEU A 65 31.96 32.12 -22.36
C LEU A 65 31.73 30.96 -23.32
N GLU A 66 32.76 30.64 -24.12
CA GLU A 66 32.97 29.30 -24.64
C GLU A 66 33.18 28.35 -23.45
N LYS A 67 32.09 27.96 -22.79
CA LYS A 67 32.06 26.71 -22.08
C LYS A 67 31.41 25.70 -23.01
N ALA A 68 32.28 24.88 -23.59
CA ALA A 68 31.88 23.63 -24.21
C ALA A 68 30.92 22.92 -23.25
N VAL A 69 29.61 23.02 -23.52
CA VAL A 69 28.62 22.11 -22.98
C VAL A 69 28.94 20.79 -23.67
N THR A 70 29.81 20.00 -23.07
CA THR A 70 29.88 18.56 -23.36
C THR A 70 28.48 18.05 -23.08
N TRP A 71 27.73 17.80 -24.11
CA TRP A 71 26.52 16.98 -24.06
C TRP A 71 27.00 15.64 -23.51
N ILE A 72 26.83 15.44 -22.19
CA ILE A 72 26.89 14.13 -21.61
C ILE A 72 25.73 13.42 -22.27
N ASN A 73 26.04 12.54 -23.22
CA ASN A 73 25.10 11.56 -23.71
C ASN A 73 24.72 10.69 -22.51
N LEU A 74 23.72 11.12 -21.73
CA LEU A 74 23.03 10.22 -20.82
C LEU A 74 22.56 9.06 -21.68
N PRO A 75 22.89 7.81 -21.35
CA PRO A 75 22.43 6.67 -22.10
C PRO A 75 20.93 6.79 -22.25
N ASN A 76 20.45 6.67 -23.50
CA ASN A 76 19.04 6.82 -23.83
C ASN A 76 18.28 5.75 -23.02
N LYS A 77 17.65 6.11 -21.91
CA LYS A 77 16.96 5.18 -21.03
C LYS A 77 15.83 4.55 -21.85
N GLN A 78 15.83 3.25 -21.95
CA GLN A 78 14.83 2.53 -22.72
C GLN A 78 13.46 2.71 -22.03
N GLU A 79 12.56 3.47 -22.65
CA GLU A 79 11.21 3.66 -22.15
C GLU A 79 10.23 2.67 -22.79
N PHE A 80 9.30 2.20 -21.97
CA PHE A 80 8.22 1.32 -22.38
C PHE A 80 6.86 2.01 -22.14
N PRO A 81 6.44 2.94 -23.01
CA PRO A 81 5.16 3.61 -22.86
C PRO A 81 4.01 2.61 -23.00
N LEU A 82 2.90 2.89 -22.35
CA LEU A 82 1.69 2.08 -22.44
C LEU A 82 1.06 2.24 -23.85
N GLN A 83 0.98 1.16 -24.61
CA GLN A 83 0.49 1.16 -25.98
C GLN A 83 -0.99 0.79 -26.05
N CYS A 84 -1.86 1.75 -25.73
CA CYS A 84 -3.30 1.58 -25.95
C CYS A 84 -3.72 2.20 -27.27
N THR A 85 -3.98 1.40 -28.27
CA THR A 85 -4.56 1.88 -29.54
C THR A 85 -6.04 2.17 -29.36
N SER A 86 -6.49 3.36 -29.80
CA SER A 86 -7.90 3.73 -29.82
C SER A 86 -8.69 2.73 -30.66
N GLY A 87 -9.67 2.07 -30.08
CA GLY A 87 -10.53 1.09 -30.74
C GLY A 87 -10.06 -0.37 -30.64
N ASN A 88 -8.88 -0.67 -30.09
CA ASN A 88 -8.48 -2.05 -29.85
C ASN A 88 -9.06 -2.55 -28.51
N VAL A 89 -10.23 -3.15 -28.56
CA VAL A 89 -10.89 -3.80 -27.43
C VAL A 89 -10.25 -5.17 -27.14
N THR A 90 -9.33 -5.63 -28.01
CA THR A 90 -8.64 -6.90 -27.84
C THR A 90 -7.55 -6.75 -26.78
N GLN A 91 -7.70 -7.47 -25.69
CA GLN A 91 -6.80 -7.54 -24.54
C GLN A 91 -5.51 -8.31 -24.88
N THR A 92 -4.86 -7.99 -25.98
CA THR A 92 -3.63 -8.68 -26.43
C THR A 92 -2.39 -7.92 -25.98
N CYS A 93 -1.40 -8.67 -25.53
CA CYS A 93 -0.11 -8.11 -25.16
C CYS A 93 0.72 -7.75 -26.40
N PRO A 94 1.51 -6.64 -26.35
CA PRO A 94 2.41 -6.28 -27.42
C PRO A 94 3.45 -7.39 -27.67
N LYS A 95 3.81 -7.62 -28.92
CA LYS A 95 4.86 -8.61 -29.28
C LYS A 95 6.22 -8.25 -28.68
N ASN A 96 6.49 -6.96 -28.47
CA ASN A 96 7.76 -6.43 -27.98
C ASN A 96 7.69 -6.11 -26.46
N TYR A 97 6.94 -6.88 -25.69
CA TYR A 97 6.91 -6.73 -24.24
C TYR A 97 8.32 -6.99 -23.67
N PRO A 98 8.86 -6.10 -22.79
CA PRO A 98 10.21 -6.25 -22.29
C PRO A 98 10.32 -7.48 -21.36
N THR A 99 11.02 -8.51 -21.82
CA THR A 99 11.26 -9.75 -21.04
C THR A 99 12.71 -9.89 -20.59
N SER A 100 13.60 -8.98 -21.00
CA SER A 100 15.01 -8.94 -20.58
C SER A 100 15.54 -7.51 -20.62
N HIS A 101 16.43 -7.20 -19.69
CA HIS A 101 17.19 -5.95 -19.65
C HIS A 101 18.56 -6.20 -19.05
N ASN A 102 19.61 -5.75 -19.74
CA ASN A 102 20.96 -5.76 -19.23
C ASN A 102 21.31 -4.31 -18.84
N PRO A 103 21.50 -4.02 -17.53
CA PRO A 103 21.91 -2.70 -17.10
C PRO A 103 23.22 -2.29 -17.78
N THR A 104 23.26 -1.12 -18.37
CA THR A 104 24.43 -0.60 -19.08
C THR A 104 25.54 -0.16 -18.13
N ASN A 105 25.21 0.10 -16.88
CA ASN A 105 26.15 0.49 -15.85
C ASN A 105 25.57 0.13 -14.47
N PRO A 106 25.74 -1.10 -13.97
CA PRO A 106 25.32 -1.41 -12.60
C PRO A 106 26.19 -0.56 -11.67
N ASP A 107 25.57 0.47 -11.05
CA ASP A 107 26.27 1.29 -10.06
C ASP A 107 26.70 0.39 -8.90
N PRO A 108 28.02 0.20 -8.69
CA PRO A 108 28.53 -0.63 -7.60
C PRO A 108 28.24 -0.05 -6.21
N SER A 109 27.84 1.22 -6.13
CA SER A 109 27.51 1.90 -4.86
C SER A 109 26.13 1.54 -4.32
N SER A 110 25.30 0.81 -5.08
CA SER A 110 23.96 0.39 -4.70
C SER A 110 23.89 -0.88 -3.85
N ASN A 111 24.95 -1.22 -3.10
CA ASN A 111 24.88 -2.25 -2.03
C ASN A 111 24.05 -1.78 -0.82
N LEU A 112 22.92 -1.12 -1.08
CA LEU A 112 21.99 -0.73 -0.03
C LEU A 112 21.38 -1.99 0.58
N THR A 113 21.54 -2.17 1.88
CA THR A 113 20.83 -3.26 2.59
C THR A 113 19.35 -2.96 2.67
N CYS A 114 18.53 -3.93 2.33
CA CYS A 114 17.08 -3.80 2.47
C CYS A 114 16.67 -3.58 3.94
N PRO A 115 15.55 -2.90 4.19
CA PRO A 115 15.00 -2.72 5.52
C PRO A 115 14.84 -4.03 6.29
N SER A 116 14.90 -3.97 7.61
CA SER A 116 14.92 -5.16 8.49
C SER A 116 13.68 -6.06 8.35
N TYR A 117 12.55 -5.51 7.89
CA TYR A 117 11.32 -6.28 7.69
C TYR A 117 11.43 -7.31 6.56
N PHE A 118 12.41 -7.22 5.66
CA PHE A 118 12.66 -8.24 4.64
C PHE A 118 13.05 -9.61 5.24
N ARG A 119 13.58 -9.64 6.46
CA ARG A 119 13.89 -10.90 7.17
C ARG A 119 12.66 -11.78 7.36
N TRP A 120 11.47 -11.18 7.40
CA TRP A 120 10.23 -11.94 7.57
C TRP A 120 9.84 -12.77 6.34
N ILE A 121 10.42 -12.51 5.16
CA ILE A 121 10.32 -13.39 3.98
C ILE A 121 10.75 -14.81 4.33
N HIS A 122 11.87 -14.96 5.05
CA HIS A 122 12.37 -16.27 5.46
C HIS A 122 11.42 -16.97 6.43
N GLU A 123 10.76 -16.22 7.32
CA GLU A 123 9.81 -16.77 8.27
C GLU A 123 8.49 -17.17 7.60
N ASP A 124 8.01 -16.39 6.65
CA ASP A 124 6.82 -16.73 5.88
C ASP A 124 7.02 -17.97 5.01
N LEU A 125 8.22 -18.17 4.48
CA LEU A 125 8.57 -19.33 3.64
C LEU A 125 9.08 -20.53 4.45
N ARG A 126 9.32 -20.38 5.76
CA ARG A 126 9.84 -21.45 6.62
C ARG A 126 9.05 -22.74 6.57
N PRO A 127 7.70 -22.76 6.47
CA PRO A 127 6.93 -24.03 6.42
C PRO A 127 7.35 -24.97 5.29
N TRP A 128 7.91 -24.43 4.20
CA TRP A 128 8.30 -25.21 3.01
C TRP A 128 9.82 -25.36 2.85
N LYS A 129 10.62 -24.82 3.77
CA LYS A 129 12.08 -24.78 3.62
C LYS A 129 12.70 -26.16 3.48
N GLU A 130 12.25 -27.12 4.28
CA GLU A 130 12.78 -28.49 4.28
C GLU A 130 12.09 -29.40 3.24
N THR A 131 10.77 -29.27 3.09
CA THR A 131 9.99 -30.15 2.21
C THR A 131 9.95 -29.69 0.78
N GLY A 132 10.13 -28.39 0.54
CA GLY A 132 9.81 -27.73 -0.73
C GLY A 132 8.31 -27.64 -0.98
N ILE A 133 7.95 -27.08 -2.11
CA ILE A 133 6.57 -26.88 -2.57
C ILE A 133 6.30 -27.79 -3.77
N THR A 134 5.35 -28.69 -3.62
CA THR A 134 4.90 -29.59 -4.70
C THR A 134 3.71 -28.99 -5.45
N ARG A 135 3.45 -29.47 -6.67
CA ARG A 135 2.27 -29.08 -7.47
C ARG A 135 0.96 -29.36 -6.69
N ASP A 136 0.87 -30.49 -5.98
CA ASP A 136 -0.30 -30.85 -5.18
C ASP A 136 -0.56 -29.84 -4.05
N MET A 137 0.49 -29.29 -3.44
CA MET A 137 0.33 -28.25 -2.43
C MET A 137 -0.26 -26.97 -3.05
N ILE A 138 0.17 -26.58 -4.25
CA ILE A 138 -0.39 -25.44 -4.96
C ILE A 138 -1.86 -25.69 -5.32
N GLU A 139 -2.19 -26.86 -5.87
CA GLU A 139 -3.57 -27.23 -6.22
C GLU A 139 -4.52 -27.21 -5.02
N LYS A 140 -4.06 -27.57 -3.81
CA LYS A 140 -4.87 -27.44 -2.59
C LYS A 140 -5.33 -25.99 -2.31
N ALA A 141 -4.56 -24.98 -2.73
CA ALA A 141 -4.94 -23.58 -2.55
C ALA A 141 -6.02 -23.12 -3.54
N ARG A 142 -6.29 -23.85 -4.64
CA ARG A 142 -7.21 -23.46 -5.72
C ARG A 142 -8.62 -23.12 -5.21
N THR A 143 -9.14 -23.88 -4.25
CA THR A 143 -10.48 -23.65 -3.70
C THR A 143 -10.64 -22.32 -2.99
N THR A 144 -9.54 -21.79 -2.45
CA THR A 144 -9.50 -20.54 -1.69
C THR A 144 -9.05 -19.36 -2.54
N ALA A 145 -8.09 -19.58 -3.44
CA ALA A 145 -7.51 -18.56 -4.29
C ALA A 145 -8.53 -17.83 -5.18
N HIS A 146 -8.28 -16.56 -5.45
CA HIS A 146 -8.99 -15.77 -6.45
C HIS A 146 -8.40 -15.97 -7.84
N PHE A 147 -7.08 -16.13 -7.89
CA PHE A 147 -6.38 -16.40 -9.15
C PHE A 147 -5.11 -17.21 -8.89
N ARG A 148 -4.70 -17.90 -9.95
CA ARG A 148 -3.37 -18.47 -10.15
C ARG A 148 -2.58 -17.55 -11.05
N LEU A 149 -1.36 -17.23 -10.68
CA LEU A 149 -0.40 -16.53 -11.53
C LEU A 149 0.78 -17.44 -11.83
N VAL A 150 1.12 -17.56 -13.10
CA VAL A 150 2.32 -18.26 -13.55
C VAL A 150 3.22 -17.26 -14.27
N ILE A 151 4.48 -17.21 -13.91
CA ILE A 151 5.50 -16.43 -14.62
C ILE A 151 6.41 -17.42 -15.33
N ILE A 152 6.52 -17.29 -16.65
CA ILE A 152 7.40 -18.10 -17.49
C ILE A 152 8.11 -17.18 -18.49
N ASN A 153 9.44 -17.26 -18.55
CA ASN A 153 10.27 -16.43 -19.41
C ASN A 153 9.96 -14.92 -19.30
N GLY A 154 9.73 -14.42 -18.08
CA GLY A 154 9.41 -13.02 -17.82
C GLY A 154 8.02 -12.57 -18.24
N LYS A 155 7.13 -13.48 -18.62
CA LYS A 155 5.72 -13.21 -18.96
C LYS A 155 4.79 -13.76 -17.91
N ALA A 156 3.70 -13.04 -17.66
CA ALA A 156 2.68 -13.41 -16.69
C ALA A 156 1.46 -14.05 -17.36
N TYR A 157 1.01 -15.17 -16.83
CA TYR A 157 -0.20 -15.90 -17.26
C TYR A 157 -1.12 -16.06 -16.06
N VAL A 158 -2.41 -15.74 -16.21
CA VAL A 158 -3.38 -15.72 -15.12
C VAL A 158 -4.58 -16.60 -15.43
N GLU A 159 -4.89 -17.51 -14.49
CA GLU A 159 -6.13 -18.26 -14.43
C GLU A 159 -6.98 -17.70 -13.27
N LYS A 160 -8.13 -17.09 -13.59
CA LYS A 160 -9.05 -16.51 -12.59
C LYS A 160 -10.07 -17.54 -12.12
N TYR A 161 -10.28 -17.64 -10.80
CA TYR A 161 -11.24 -18.55 -10.18
C TYR A 161 -12.46 -17.83 -9.61
N LYS A 162 -12.23 -16.63 -9.04
CA LYS A 162 -13.27 -15.85 -8.37
C LYS A 162 -13.08 -14.36 -8.66
N GLN A 163 -14.15 -13.62 -8.59
CA GLN A 163 -14.08 -12.16 -8.58
C GLN A 163 -13.68 -11.70 -7.17
N SER A 164 -12.69 -10.85 -7.08
CA SER A 164 -12.33 -10.23 -5.81
C SER A 164 -13.34 -9.15 -5.40
N ILE A 165 -13.31 -8.82 -4.12
CA ILE A 165 -14.02 -7.64 -3.63
C ILE A 165 -13.35 -6.41 -4.23
N GLN A 166 -14.15 -5.51 -4.80
CA GLN A 166 -13.62 -4.35 -5.51
C GLN A 166 -12.65 -4.78 -6.62
N THR A 167 -11.63 -4.01 -6.93
CA THR A 167 -10.60 -4.34 -7.94
C THR A 167 -9.26 -4.74 -7.32
N ARG A 168 -9.28 -5.42 -6.16
CA ARG A 168 -8.08 -5.83 -5.44
C ARG A 168 -7.20 -6.76 -6.26
N ASP A 169 -7.79 -7.76 -6.93
CA ASP A 169 -7.07 -8.67 -7.83
C ASP A 169 -6.44 -7.92 -9.01
N MET A 170 -7.13 -6.94 -9.58
CA MET A 170 -6.67 -6.15 -10.71
C MET A 170 -5.41 -5.33 -10.34
N PHE A 171 -5.46 -4.60 -9.20
CA PHE A 171 -4.32 -3.80 -8.78
C PHE A 171 -3.17 -4.64 -8.20
N SER A 172 -3.44 -5.82 -7.62
CA SER A 172 -2.37 -6.76 -7.25
C SER A 172 -1.65 -7.32 -8.47
N LEU A 173 -2.38 -7.73 -9.50
CA LEU A 173 -1.81 -8.14 -10.78
C LEU A 173 -1.05 -6.99 -11.44
N TRP A 174 -1.63 -5.78 -11.41
CA TRP A 174 -0.95 -4.59 -11.92
C TRP A 174 0.41 -4.38 -11.25
N GLY A 175 0.49 -4.48 -9.92
CA GLY A 175 1.76 -4.37 -9.19
C GLY A 175 2.79 -5.41 -9.61
N ILE A 176 2.39 -6.65 -9.81
CA ILE A 176 3.28 -7.72 -10.29
C ILE A 176 3.75 -7.44 -11.73
N LEU A 177 2.87 -6.94 -12.59
CA LEU A 177 3.24 -6.53 -13.94
C LEU A 177 4.23 -5.35 -13.93
N GLN A 178 4.08 -4.41 -12.98
CA GLN A 178 5.04 -3.33 -12.83
C GLN A 178 6.40 -3.84 -12.31
N LEU A 179 6.41 -4.85 -11.43
CA LEU A 179 7.64 -5.52 -11.00
C LEU A 179 8.38 -6.17 -12.20
N LEU A 180 7.65 -6.85 -13.08
CA LEU A 180 8.21 -7.44 -14.30
C LEU A 180 8.78 -6.37 -15.26
N ARG A 181 8.18 -5.19 -15.31
CA ARG A 181 8.68 -4.03 -16.08
C ARG A 181 9.92 -3.40 -15.44
N LEU A 182 9.97 -3.37 -14.10
CA LEU A 182 11.10 -2.80 -13.36
C LEU A 182 12.34 -3.69 -13.46
N TYR A 183 12.14 -5.02 -13.40
CA TYR A 183 13.20 -6.04 -13.42
C TYR A 183 12.98 -7.09 -14.52
N PRO A 184 12.98 -6.70 -15.82
CA PRO A 184 12.69 -7.61 -16.91
C PRO A 184 13.67 -8.79 -16.96
N GLY A 185 13.14 -10.02 -16.97
CA GLY A 185 13.92 -11.26 -17.05
C GLY A 185 14.71 -11.62 -15.80
N ARG A 186 14.53 -10.90 -14.68
CA ARG A 186 15.25 -11.17 -13.43
C ARG A 186 14.47 -12.04 -12.45
N LEU A 187 13.15 -12.17 -12.62
CA LEU A 187 12.36 -13.14 -11.86
C LEU A 187 12.48 -14.52 -12.48
N PRO A 188 12.65 -15.57 -11.68
CA PRO A 188 12.62 -16.95 -12.16
C PRO A 188 11.21 -17.34 -12.58
N ASP A 189 11.11 -18.45 -13.32
CA ASP A 189 9.83 -19.10 -13.58
C ASP A 189 9.21 -19.54 -12.24
N LEU A 190 7.95 -19.21 -12.03
CA LEU A 190 7.24 -19.51 -10.76
C LEU A 190 5.73 -19.63 -10.98
N GLU A 191 5.07 -20.21 -9.99
CA GLU A 191 3.62 -20.39 -9.96
C GLU A 191 3.12 -20.12 -8.54
N ILE A 192 2.15 -19.21 -8.39
CA ILE A 192 1.55 -18.84 -7.11
C ILE A 192 0.03 -18.88 -7.17
N MET A 193 -0.58 -19.11 -5.99
CA MET A 193 -2.00 -18.92 -5.73
C MET A 193 -2.21 -17.70 -4.85
N PHE A 194 -3.15 -16.84 -5.20
CA PHE A 194 -3.41 -15.59 -4.51
C PHE A 194 -4.87 -15.49 -4.05
N ASP A 195 -5.08 -15.18 -2.76
CA ASP A 195 -6.40 -14.87 -2.19
C ASP A 195 -6.49 -13.40 -1.79
N CYS A 196 -7.43 -12.67 -2.40
CA CYS A 196 -7.64 -11.23 -2.19
C CYS A 196 -8.55 -10.89 -1.00
N ASN A 197 -9.00 -11.88 -0.22
CA ASN A 197 -9.79 -11.63 0.99
C ASN A 197 -8.91 -11.14 2.14
N ASP A 198 -9.56 -10.50 3.13
CA ASP A 198 -8.86 -9.87 4.25
C ASP A 198 -8.21 -10.90 5.20
N ARG A 199 -8.94 -11.95 5.61
CA ARG A 199 -8.48 -12.88 6.67
C ARG A 199 -7.56 -13.96 6.17
N PRO A 200 -6.50 -14.29 6.93
CA PRO A 200 -5.70 -15.50 6.71
C PRO A 200 -6.55 -16.77 6.83
N VAL A 201 -6.20 -17.80 6.06
CA VAL A 201 -7.03 -19.03 5.96
C VAL A 201 -6.23 -20.32 6.13
N VAL A 202 -4.93 -20.32 5.90
CA VAL A 202 -4.08 -21.51 6.03
C VAL A 202 -3.66 -21.68 7.49
N ARG A 203 -4.46 -22.41 8.28
CA ARG A 203 -4.21 -22.54 9.73
C ARG A 203 -3.14 -23.57 10.03
N ALA A 204 -2.09 -23.18 10.75
CA ALA A 204 -0.97 -24.05 11.10
C ALA A 204 -1.41 -25.34 11.81
N ARG A 205 -2.47 -25.30 12.63
CA ARG A 205 -3.02 -26.46 13.34
C ARG A 205 -3.56 -27.56 12.41
N ASP A 206 -3.96 -27.19 11.18
CA ASP A 206 -4.56 -28.13 10.22
C ASP A 206 -3.48 -28.88 9.43
N PHE A 207 -2.20 -28.49 9.61
CA PHE A 207 -1.04 -29.02 8.89
C PHE A 207 0.06 -29.46 9.86
N GLN A 208 -0.30 -30.31 10.84
CA GLN A 208 0.64 -30.86 11.80
C GLN A 208 1.14 -32.23 11.33
N GLY A 209 2.47 -32.39 11.21
CA GLY A 209 3.11 -33.62 10.82
C GLY A 209 4.01 -33.49 9.58
N PRO A 210 4.94 -34.41 9.37
CA PRO A 210 6.02 -34.31 8.40
C PRO A 210 5.53 -34.31 6.94
N ASN A 211 4.33 -34.84 6.67
CA ASN A 211 3.77 -34.95 5.30
C ASN A 211 2.52 -34.09 5.08
N SER A 212 2.24 -33.15 5.97
CA SER A 212 1.00 -32.37 5.92
C SER A 212 0.90 -31.38 4.77
N GLY A 213 2.02 -30.90 4.24
CA GLY A 213 2.13 -30.05 3.05
C GLY A 213 1.10 -28.92 2.99
N PRO A 214 1.26 -27.82 3.77
CA PRO A 214 0.33 -26.70 3.72
C PRO A 214 0.31 -26.08 2.31
N PRO A 215 -0.86 -25.59 1.82
CA PRO A 215 -0.91 -24.88 0.56
C PRO A 215 -0.16 -23.53 0.67
N PRO A 216 0.75 -23.18 -0.25
CA PRO A 216 1.42 -21.89 -0.27
C PRO A 216 0.47 -20.86 -0.86
N LEU A 217 -0.27 -20.14 -0.02
CA LEU A 217 -1.27 -19.16 -0.42
C LEU A 217 -0.79 -17.74 -0.10
N PHE A 218 -0.71 -16.90 -1.13
CA PHE A 218 -0.36 -15.49 -0.97
C PHE A 218 -1.57 -14.66 -0.56
N LYS A 219 -1.35 -13.76 0.41
CA LYS A 219 -2.37 -12.86 0.97
C LYS A 219 -1.76 -11.52 1.37
N TYR A 220 -2.60 -10.53 1.68
CA TYR A 220 -2.15 -9.21 2.10
C TYR A 220 -1.73 -9.14 3.57
N CYS A 221 -2.21 -10.05 4.39
CA CYS A 221 -1.83 -10.14 5.81
C CYS A 221 -1.86 -11.58 6.29
N SER A 222 -1.22 -11.82 7.42
CA SER A 222 -1.32 -13.08 8.18
C SER A 222 -1.51 -12.80 9.67
N ASP A 223 -1.62 -13.87 10.48
CA ASP A 223 -1.69 -13.83 11.94
C ASP A 223 -0.81 -14.92 12.53
N GLY A 224 -0.57 -14.88 13.84
CA GLY A 224 0.31 -15.86 14.50
C GLY A 224 -0.01 -17.34 14.25
N PRO A 225 -1.31 -17.76 14.23
CA PRO A 225 -1.68 -19.15 13.99
C PRO A 225 -1.81 -19.56 12.51
N SER A 226 -1.45 -18.69 11.55
CA SER A 226 -1.60 -18.96 10.11
C SER A 226 -0.26 -19.07 9.39
N LEU A 227 -0.29 -19.71 8.22
CA LEU A 227 0.85 -19.97 7.33
C LEU A 227 0.70 -19.25 5.98
N ASP A 228 -0.24 -18.31 5.85
CA ASP A 228 -0.42 -17.52 4.63
C ASP A 228 0.82 -16.66 4.38
N ILE A 229 1.29 -16.60 3.12
CA ILE A 229 2.48 -15.86 2.70
C ILE A 229 2.09 -14.41 2.48
N VAL A 230 2.72 -13.49 3.20
CA VAL A 230 2.32 -12.09 3.18
C VAL A 230 2.90 -11.34 1.99
N PHE A 231 2.05 -10.63 1.26
CA PHE A 231 2.38 -9.87 0.05
C PHE A 231 1.87 -8.43 0.17
N PRO A 232 2.54 -7.43 -0.42
CA PRO A 232 2.06 -6.05 -0.43
C PRO A 232 0.63 -5.93 -0.97
N ASP A 233 -0.19 -5.11 -0.31
CA ASP A 233 -1.59 -4.96 -0.67
C ASP A 233 -1.78 -4.12 -1.96
N TRP A 234 -2.93 -4.29 -2.61
CA TRP A 234 -3.27 -3.64 -3.88
C TRP A 234 -3.20 -2.11 -3.85
N SER A 235 -3.41 -1.49 -2.68
CA SER A 235 -3.55 -0.03 -2.58
C SER A 235 -2.22 0.71 -2.72
N PHE A 236 -1.09 0.01 -2.78
CA PHE A 236 0.18 0.61 -3.18
C PHE A 236 0.13 1.13 -4.63
N TRP A 237 -0.67 0.52 -5.48
CA TRP A 237 -0.88 0.93 -6.87
C TRP A 237 -2.17 1.71 -7.10
N GLY A 238 -2.98 1.87 -6.05
CA GLY A 238 -4.19 2.67 -6.02
C GLY A 238 -5.42 1.89 -5.55
N TRP A 239 -6.39 2.63 -5.05
CA TRP A 239 -7.70 2.11 -4.63
C TRP A 239 -8.79 2.96 -5.27
N ALA A 240 -9.21 2.57 -6.47
CA ALA A 240 -10.06 3.36 -7.33
C ALA A 240 -11.45 3.63 -6.73
N GLU A 241 -12.03 2.65 -6.03
CA GLU A 241 -13.36 2.74 -5.41
C GLU A 241 -13.44 3.74 -4.25
N THR A 242 -12.31 4.03 -3.61
CA THR A 242 -12.22 5.01 -2.52
C THR A 242 -11.47 6.28 -2.92
N ASN A 243 -11.14 6.40 -4.21
CA ASN A 243 -10.38 7.52 -4.75
C ASN A 243 -9.03 7.77 -4.06
N ILE A 244 -8.37 6.69 -3.64
CA ILE A 244 -7.02 6.75 -3.07
C ILE A 244 -6.02 6.50 -4.19
N SER A 245 -5.19 7.50 -4.48
CA SER A 245 -4.14 7.47 -5.51
C SER A 245 -3.03 6.46 -5.17
N PRO A 246 -2.17 6.09 -6.13
CA PRO A 246 -1.00 5.27 -5.88
C PRO A 246 -0.10 5.83 -4.77
N TRP A 247 0.59 4.94 -4.07
CA TRP A 247 1.34 5.25 -2.85
C TRP A 247 2.37 6.38 -3.02
N ASN A 248 3.11 6.42 -4.13
CA ASN A 248 4.07 7.51 -4.38
C ASN A 248 3.41 8.89 -4.39
N HIS A 249 2.20 9.01 -4.95
CA HIS A 249 1.44 10.26 -4.96
C HIS A 249 0.92 10.59 -3.56
N VAL A 250 0.35 9.61 -2.88
CA VAL A 250 -0.19 9.79 -1.52
C VAL A 250 0.92 10.12 -0.53
N LEU A 251 2.07 9.45 -0.61
CA LEU A 251 3.23 9.72 0.26
C LEU A 251 3.70 11.17 0.10
N LYS A 252 3.87 11.62 -1.14
CA LYS A 252 4.24 13.01 -1.44
C LYS A 252 3.21 14.02 -0.91
N GLU A 253 1.91 13.73 -1.07
CA GLU A 253 0.85 14.59 -0.53
C GLU A 253 0.87 14.64 1.01
N ILE A 254 1.16 13.51 1.67
CA ILE A 254 1.30 13.43 3.12
C ILE A 254 2.54 14.21 3.59
N GLU A 255 3.67 14.08 2.90
CA GLU A 255 4.89 14.85 3.16
C GLU A 255 4.65 16.36 3.03
N GLU A 256 3.92 16.80 1.99
CA GLU A 256 3.50 18.18 1.86
C GLU A 256 2.59 18.64 3.03
N GLY A 257 1.72 17.75 3.51
CA GLY A 257 0.88 17.97 4.70
C GLY A 257 1.70 18.10 5.97
N ASN A 258 2.70 17.23 6.17
CA ASN A 258 3.64 17.26 7.29
C ASN A 258 4.44 18.56 7.35
N ASN A 259 4.90 19.05 6.17
CA ASN A 259 5.68 20.29 6.06
C ASN A 259 4.88 21.56 6.40
N LYS A 260 3.54 21.52 6.27
CA LYS A 260 2.66 22.65 6.59
C LYS A 260 2.45 22.89 8.08
N SER A 261 2.61 21.85 8.90
CA SER A 261 2.32 21.90 10.32
C SER A 261 3.38 21.16 11.13
N LYS A 262 4.18 21.92 11.89
CA LYS A 262 5.16 21.32 12.80
C LYS A 262 4.45 20.61 13.95
N TRP A 263 5.09 19.62 14.56
CA TRP A 263 4.54 18.84 15.67
C TRP A 263 3.88 19.73 16.77
N LYS A 264 4.54 20.79 17.22
CA LYS A 264 4.05 21.67 18.28
C LYS A 264 2.79 22.45 17.91
N ASP A 265 2.56 22.65 16.60
CA ASP A 265 1.43 23.42 16.09
C ASP A 265 0.20 22.54 15.78
N ARG A 266 0.37 21.21 15.87
CA ARG A 266 -0.71 20.24 15.63
C ARG A 266 -1.62 20.11 16.85
N GLU A 267 -2.86 19.71 16.59
CA GLU A 267 -3.86 19.38 17.61
C GLU A 267 -3.31 18.35 18.60
N PRO A 268 -3.28 18.64 19.93
CA PRO A 268 -2.65 17.79 20.93
C PRO A 268 -3.55 16.61 21.36
N TYR A 269 -4.30 16.05 20.44
CA TYR A 269 -5.25 14.96 20.65
C TYR A 269 -4.95 13.76 19.77
N ALA A 270 -5.43 12.58 20.19
CA ALA A 270 -5.40 11.36 19.38
C ALA A 270 -6.53 11.37 18.36
N TYR A 271 -6.20 11.16 17.11
CA TYR A 271 -7.12 11.21 15.97
C TYR A 271 -7.34 9.85 15.34
N TRP A 272 -8.59 9.55 15.06
CA TRP A 272 -8.98 8.44 14.20
C TRP A 272 -10.18 8.82 13.33
N ARG A 273 -10.13 8.39 12.06
CA ARG A 273 -11.29 8.43 11.15
C ARG A 273 -11.42 7.08 10.47
N GLY A 274 -12.60 6.47 10.53
CA GLY A 274 -12.84 5.18 9.91
C GLY A 274 -14.28 4.70 10.06
N ASN A 275 -14.59 3.55 9.46
CA ASN A 275 -15.89 2.91 9.62
C ASN A 275 -15.89 2.04 10.89
N PRO A 276 -16.67 2.39 11.94
CA PRO A 276 -16.72 1.62 13.17
C PRO A 276 -17.48 0.29 13.02
N ASN A 277 -18.28 0.15 11.96
CA ASN A 277 -19.13 -1.02 11.78
C ASN A 277 -18.40 -2.25 11.23
N VAL A 278 -17.14 -2.13 10.84
CA VAL A 278 -16.34 -3.23 10.27
C VAL A 278 -15.91 -4.23 11.34
N SER A 279 -15.70 -3.78 12.59
CA SER A 279 -15.25 -4.67 13.67
C SER A 279 -15.71 -4.19 15.04
N ARG A 280 -15.76 -5.14 16.00
CA ARG A 280 -16.09 -4.83 17.39
C ARG A 280 -15.09 -3.89 18.03
N ILE A 281 -13.79 -4.10 17.78
CA ILE A 281 -12.72 -3.29 18.36
C ILE A 281 -12.84 -1.79 17.98
N ARG A 282 -13.31 -1.49 16.76
CA ARG A 282 -13.59 -0.12 16.31
C ARG A 282 -14.84 0.47 16.97
N LYS A 283 -15.90 -0.34 17.16
CA LYS A 283 -17.09 0.12 17.91
C LYS A 283 -16.73 0.47 19.35
N ASP A 284 -15.94 -0.38 19.99
CA ASP A 284 -15.47 -0.15 21.35
C ASP A 284 -14.58 1.10 21.44
N LEU A 285 -13.74 1.36 20.42
CA LEU A 285 -12.94 2.58 20.33
C LEU A 285 -13.81 3.85 20.35
N MET A 286 -14.97 3.85 19.68
CA MET A 286 -15.86 5.01 19.62
C MET A 286 -16.36 5.47 20.98
N THR A 287 -16.37 4.60 22.00
CA THR A 287 -16.71 4.97 23.37
C THR A 287 -15.71 5.94 24.00
N CYS A 288 -14.50 6.06 23.43
CA CYS A 288 -13.46 6.96 23.90
C CYS A 288 -13.56 8.37 23.29
N ASN A 289 -14.53 8.63 22.43
CA ASN A 289 -14.70 9.97 21.88
C ASN A 289 -15.08 10.99 22.97
N VAL A 290 -14.75 12.24 22.77
CA VAL A 290 -15.12 13.33 23.68
C VAL A 290 -16.63 13.36 23.90
N SER A 291 -17.05 13.55 25.13
CA SER A 291 -18.43 13.67 25.56
C SER A 291 -18.55 14.78 26.63
N GLU A 292 -19.77 15.16 26.99
CA GLU A 292 -20.01 16.15 28.07
C GLU A 292 -19.42 15.70 29.41
N LYS A 293 -19.31 14.40 29.64
CA LYS A 293 -18.86 13.83 30.91
C LYS A 293 -17.36 13.52 30.95
N TYR A 294 -16.78 13.13 29.83
CA TYR A 294 -15.37 12.67 29.77
C TYR A 294 -14.68 13.16 28.51
N ASP A 295 -13.43 13.61 28.63
CA ASP A 295 -12.47 13.80 27.55
C ASP A 295 -11.27 12.87 27.75
N TRP A 296 -11.14 11.90 26.86
CA TRP A 296 -10.05 10.93 26.84
C TRP A 296 -8.89 11.38 25.93
N ASN A 297 -8.84 12.68 25.61
CA ASN A 297 -7.88 13.25 24.66
C ASN A 297 -7.94 12.59 23.27
N ALA A 298 -9.11 12.08 22.89
CA ALA A 298 -9.36 11.44 21.59
C ALA A 298 -10.42 12.20 20.78
N ARG A 299 -10.20 12.27 19.46
CA ARG A 299 -11.10 12.88 18.48
C ARG A 299 -11.38 11.85 17.40
N LEU A 300 -12.55 11.22 17.48
CA LEU A 300 -12.91 10.04 16.70
C LEU A 300 -14.04 10.37 15.71
N TYR A 301 -13.79 10.14 14.42
CA TYR A 301 -14.70 10.51 13.35
C TYR A 301 -15.17 9.27 12.59
N VAL A 302 -16.47 9.19 12.37
CA VAL A 302 -17.08 8.11 11.57
C VAL A 302 -16.86 8.40 10.09
N GLN A 303 -16.35 7.40 9.37
CA GLN A 303 -16.23 7.42 7.92
C GLN A 303 -17.48 6.77 7.31
N ASP A 304 -18.31 7.55 6.66
CA ASP A 304 -19.43 7.09 5.85
C ASP A 304 -19.02 7.11 4.37
N TRP A 305 -18.67 5.94 3.84
CA TRP A 305 -18.21 5.81 2.46
C TRP A 305 -19.28 6.20 1.42
N ILE A 306 -20.56 6.04 1.73
CA ILE A 306 -21.64 6.41 0.81
C ILE A 306 -21.76 7.92 0.73
N LYS A 307 -21.68 8.62 1.85
CA LYS A 307 -21.67 10.08 1.90
C LYS A 307 -20.42 10.62 1.22
N GLU A 308 -19.24 10.13 1.59
CA GLU A 308 -17.95 10.57 1.05
C GLU A 308 -17.85 10.42 -0.47
N SER A 309 -18.36 9.31 -1.02
CA SER A 309 -18.36 9.11 -2.48
C SER A 309 -19.20 10.16 -3.23
N LYS A 310 -20.31 10.63 -2.63
CA LYS A 310 -21.14 11.71 -3.18
C LYS A 310 -20.46 13.08 -3.08
N GLU A 311 -19.64 13.28 -2.05
CA GLU A 311 -18.90 14.51 -1.77
C GLU A 311 -17.47 14.50 -2.34
N LEU A 312 -17.17 13.55 -3.24
CA LEU A 312 -15.87 13.39 -3.91
C LEU A 312 -14.71 13.21 -2.90
N TYR A 313 -14.95 12.55 -1.77
CA TYR A 313 -13.97 12.22 -0.73
C TYR A 313 -13.23 13.42 -0.10
N LYS A 314 -13.88 14.59 -0.05
CA LYS A 314 -13.27 15.83 0.47
C LYS A 314 -12.81 15.71 1.92
N GLU A 315 -13.65 15.12 2.77
CA GLU A 315 -13.39 14.98 4.21
C GLU A 315 -12.38 13.86 4.52
N SER A 316 -12.23 12.89 3.61
CA SER A 316 -11.31 11.75 3.77
C SER A 316 -9.99 11.91 3.04
N SER A 317 -9.66 13.11 2.58
CA SER A 317 -8.38 13.40 1.92
C SER A 317 -7.20 13.08 2.85
N LEU A 318 -6.32 12.17 2.42
CA LEU A 318 -5.15 11.74 3.18
C LEU A 318 -4.15 12.88 3.40
N LYS A 319 -4.03 13.80 2.44
CA LYS A 319 -3.24 15.03 2.53
C LYS A 319 -3.55 15.87 3.76
N ASN A 320 -4.82 15.89 4.17
CA ASN A 320 -5.31 16.73 5.27
C ASN A 320 -5.45 15.97 6.59
N GLN A 321 -4.95 14.74 6.69
CA GLN A 321 -5.11 13.92 7.90
C GLN A 321 -3.97 14.02 8.91
N CYS A 322 -2.85 14.67 8.57
CA CYS A 322 -1.70 14.83 9.46
C CYS A 322 -1.80 16.09 10.34
N THR A 323 -2.99 16.39 10.84
CA THR A 323 -3.31 17.60 11.63
C THR A 323 -3.15 17.42 13.13
N HIS A 324 -3.04 16.19 13.61
CA HIS A 324 -2.96 15.85 15.01
C HIS A 324 -1.59 15.29 15.38
N ARG A 325 -1.15 15.49 16.63
CA ARG A 325 0.11 14.94 17.14
C ARG A 325 0.11 13.43 17.24
N TYR A 326 -1.07 12.84 17.43
CA TYR A 326 -1.25 11.41 17.66
C TYR A 326 -2.25 10.84 16.65
N LYS A 327 -1.89 9.71 16.03
CA LYS A 327 -2.75 8.99 15.09
C LYS A 327 -3.03 7.59 15.62
N ILE A 328 -4.31 7.21 15.65
CA ILE A 328 -4.71 5.90 16.12
C ILE A 328 -4.78 4.94 14.94
N TYR A 329 -4.11 3.79 15.06
CA TYR A 329 -4.31 2.64 14.21
C TYR A 329 -5.13 1.59 14.96
N VAL A 330 -6.19 1.10 14.33
CA VAL A 330 -7.02 0.01 14.81
C VAL A 330 -7.46 -0.87 13.63
N GLU A 331 -7.31 -2.17 13.80
CA GLU A 331 -7.64 -3.16 12.79
C GLU A 331 -9.12 -3.10 12.37
N GLY A 332 -9.39 -3.56 11.14
CA GLY A 332 -10.74 -3.73 10.61
C GLY A 332 -11.27 -5.15 10.82
N TRP A 333 -11.64 -5.79 9.72
CA TRP A 333 -12.01 -7.20 9.69
C TRP A 333 -10.79 -8.13 9.83
N ALA A 334 -9.64 -7.67 9.36
CA ALA A 334 -8.30 -8.15 9.61
C ALA A 334 -7.40 -6.91 9.77
N TRP A 335 -6.19 -6.86 9.15
CA TRP A 335 -5.38 -5.64 9.13
C TRP A 335 -6.13 -4.46 8.51
N SER A 336 -5.61 -3.29 8.60
CA SER A 336 -6.19 -2.13 7.93
C SER A 336 -5.17 -1.46 7.00
N VAL A 337 -5.54 -1.28 5.73
CA VAL A 337 -4.74 -0.57 4.72
C VAL A 337 -4.32 0.83 5.15
N SER A 338 -5.03 1.40 6.17
CA SER A 338 -4.72 2.73 6.71
C SER A 338 -3.39 2.79 7.46
N GLU A 339 -2.77 1.66 7.80
CA GLU A 339 -1.54 1.63 8.62
C GLU A 339 -0.44 2.47 7.99
N LYS A 340 -0.12 2.24 6.71
CA LYS A 340 0.91 3.00 6.00
C LYS A 340 0.62 4.51 5.90
N TYR A 341 -0.65 4.89 5.72
CA TYR A 341 -1.04 6.31 5.67
C TYR A 341 -0.93 7.00 7.02
N ILE A 342 -1.21 6.26 8.10
CA ILE A 342 -1.08 6.73 9.48
C ILE A 342 0.40 6.90 9.83
N LEU A 343 1.22 5.89 9.51
CA LEU A 343 2.65 5.89 9.79
C LEU A 343 3.41 6.99 9.01
N ALA A 344 2.95 7.32 7.81
CA ALA A 344 3.57 8.37 7.00
C ALA A 344 3.33 9.80 7.52
N CYS A 345 2.33 10.00 8.42
CA CYS A 345 2.22 11.26 9.13
C CYS A 345 3.35 11.38 10.16
N ASP A 346 4.00 12.52 10.25
CA ASP A 346 4.93 12.85 11.35
C ASP A 346 4.15 13.00 12.66
N ALA A 347 3.50 11.92 13.08
CA ALA A 347 2.64 11.82 14.24
C ALA A 347 3.00 10.57 15.05
N MET A 348 2.91 10.65 16.38
CA MET A 348 3.07 9.46 17.20
C MET A 348 1.92 8.50 16.91
N THR A 349 2.24 7.33 16.37
CA THR A 349 1.24 6.32 16.03
C THR A 349 0.88 5.50 17.26
N LEU A 350 -0.40 5.51 17.62
CA LEU A 350 -0.99 4.76 18.73
C LEU A 350 -1.64 3.49 18.17
N ILE A 351 -1.02 2.33 18.36
CA ILE A 351 -1.53 1.06 17.83
C ILE A 351 -2.30 0.31 18.92
N VAL A 352 -3.60 0.12 18.67
CA VAL A 352 -4.44 -0.76 19.50
C VAL A 352 -4.04 -2.21 19.18
N ARG A 353 -3.63 -2.95 20.20
CA ARG A 353 -3.05 -4.31 20.15
C ARG A 353 -3.40 -5.09 18.87
N PRO A 354 -2.50 -5.17 17.88
CA PRO A 354 -2.80 -5.82 16.60
C PRO A 354 -2.76 -7.35 16.74
N LEU A 355 -3.65 -8.02 15.99
CA LEU A 355 -3.68 -9.48 15.85
C LEU A 355 -3.10 -9.91 14.51
N TYR A 356 -3.24 -9.06 13.51
CA TYR A 356 -2.77 -9.29 12.14
C TYR A 356 -1.52 -8.46 11.85
N TYR A 357 -0.78 -8.89 10.87
CA TYR A 357 0.38 -8.18 10.36
C TYR A 357 0.42 -8.23 8.83
N ASP A 358 0.89 -7.17 8.22
CA ASP A 358 1.25 -7.11 6.81
C ASP A 358 2.76 -7.36 6.62
N PHE A 359 3.29 -7.11 5.42
CA PHE A 359 4.67 -7.44 5.08
C PHE A 359 5.74 -6.64 5.86
N PHE A 360 5.41 -5.45 6.38
CA PHE A 360 6.37 -4.62 7.12
C PHE A 360 6.08 -4.53 8.63
N SER A 361 4.81 -4.60 9.04
CA SER A 361 4.41 -4.26 10.42
C SER A 361 4.94 -5.22 11.49
N ARG A 362 5.26 -6.48 11.11
CA ARG A 362 5.92 -7.41 12.04
C ARG A 362 7.26 -6.92 12.58
N ALA A 363 8.00 -6.15 11.79
CA ALA A 363 9.30 -5.62 12.20
C ALA A 363 9.20 -4.40 13.12
N MET A 364 8.03 -3.76 13.22
CA MET A 364 7.85 -2.59 14.07
C MET A 364 8.04 -2.90 15.55
N VAL A 365 8.75 -2.01 16.26
CA VAL A 365 9.11 -2.15 17.66
C VAL A 365 8.34 -1.11 18.48
N PRO A 366 7.65 -1.50 19.58
CA PRO A 366 7.01 -0.58 20.49
C PRO A 366 7.97 0.49 21.01
N GLN A 367 7.48 1.69 21.28
CA GLN A 367 8.24 2.86 21.74
C GLN A 367 9.22 3.45 20.70
N GLN A 368 9.58 2.69 19.67
CA GLN A 368 10.44 3.15 18.56
C GLN A 368 9.60 3.57 17.35
N HIS A 369 8.71 2.69 16.88
CA HIS A 369 7.90 2.88 15.69
C HIS A 369 6.44 3.22 16.02
N TYR A 370 5.96 2.82 17.19
CA TYR A 370 4.61 3.08 17.64
C TYR A 370 4.49 3.01 19.16
N TRP A 371 3.39 3.55 19.69
CA TRP A 371 3.00 3.41 21.08
C TRP A 371 1.88 2.39 21.24
N PRO A 372 2.04 1.33 22.05
CA PRO A 372 1.03 0.31 22.23
C PRO A 372 -0.13 0.78 23.10
N ILE A 373 -1.36 0.54 22.65
CA ILE A 373 -2.61 0.84 23.36
C ILE A 373 -3.26 -0.46 23.79
N ARG A 374 -3.67 -0.57 25.04
CA ARG A 374 -4.36 -1.73 25.61
C ARG A 374 -5.75 -1.87 25.01
N ASP A 375 -6.11 -3.07 24.56
CA ASP A 375 -7.43 -3.33 24.00
C ASP A 375 -8.57 -3.26 25.03
N ASN A 376 -8.35 -3.76 26.25
CA ASN A 376 -9.36 -3.83 27.31
C ASN A 376 -9.56 -2.52 28.07
N SER A 377 -8.71 -1.51 27.86
CA SER A 377 -8.75 -0.21 28.54
C SER A 377 -8.35 0.93 27.60
N LYS A 378 -8.86 0.91 26.35
CA LYS A 378 -8.47 1.84 25.29
C LYS A 378 -8.51 3.30 25.68
N CYS A 379 -9.59 3.75 26.32
CA CYS A 379 -9.80 5.16 26.62
C CYS A 379 -8.77 5.71 27.63
N THR A 380 -8.52 4.96 28.71
CA THR A 380 -7.50 5.33 29.68
C THR A 380 -6.09 5.26 29.12
N SER A 381 -5.84 4.23 28.28
CA SER A 381 -4.56 4.05 27.60
C SER A 381 -4.28 5.17 26.58
N LEU A 382 -5.28 5.59 25.80
CA LEU A 382 -5.19 6.74 24.89
C LEU A 382 -4.90 8.04 25.64
N LYS A 383 -5.63 8.32 26.72
CA LYS A 383 -5.40 9.52 27.53
C LYS A 383 -3.98 9.56 28.09
N PHE A 384 -3.52 8.46 28.67
CA PHE A 384 -2.15 8.35 29.17
C PHE A 384 -1.11 8.59 28.05
N ALA A 385 -1.27 7.93 26.89
CA ALA A 385 -0.33 8.06 25.76
C ALA A 385 -0.22 9.53 25.28
N VAL A 386 -1.35 10.24 25.17
CA VAL A 386 -1.39 11.64 24.75
C VAL A 386 -0.71 12.54 25.79
N GLU A 387 -1.01 12.35 27.07
CA GLU A 387 -0.40 13.17 28.14
C GLU A 387 1.09 12.90 28.28
N TRP A 388 1.50 11.63 28.16
CA TRP A 388 2.92 11.25 28.14
C TRP A 388 3.64 11.90 26.95
N GLY A 389 3.09 11.78 25.74
CA GLY A 389 3.70 12.32 24.52
C GLY A 389 3.79 13.86 24.52
N ASN A 390 2.78 14.56 25.04
CA ASN A 390 2.80 16.02 25.16
C ASN A 390 3.93 16.53 26.09
N ASN A 391 4.37 15.69 27.05
CA ASN A 391 5.40 16.04 28.03
C ASN A 391 6.81 15.57 27.63
N HIS A 392 6.95 14.58 26.74
CA HIS A 392 8.23 13.91 26.50
C HIS A 392 8.69 13.90 25.04
N MET A 393 7.85 14.31 24.05
CA MET A 393 8.19 14.22 22.63
C MET A 393 8.31 15.59 21.96
N GLU A 394 9.31 15.69 21.07
CA GLU A 394 9.51 16.89 20.23
C GLU A 394 9.31 16.63 18.75
N LYS A 395 9.54 15.40 18.26
CA LYS A 395 9.46 15.02 16.86
C LYS A 395 9.29 13.51 16.71
N PHE A 396 8.57 13.09 15.65
CA PHE A 396 8.47 11.69 15.21
C PHE A 396 8.56 11.62 13.69
N THR A 397 9.41 10.72 13.14
CA THR A 397 9.57 10.53 11.69
C THR A 397 9.73 9.06 11.34
N GLN A 398 9.16 8.62 10.19
CA GLN A 398 9.32 7.26 9.65
C GLN A 398 9.56 7.32 8.14
N ASP A 399 10.70 6.78 7.66
CA ASP A 399 11.14 6.89 6.25
C ASP A 399 11.24 5.56 5.49
N GLU A 400 10.84 4.41 6.07
CA GLU A 400 11.22 3.08 5.54
C GLU A 400 10.24 2.47 4.52
N LEU A 401 9.12 3.13 4.17
CA LEU A 401 8.09 2.55 3.30
C LEU A 401 8.03 3.21 1.92
N LYS A 402 9.18 3.29 1.23
CA LYS A 402 9.28 3.79 -0.15
C LYS A 402 8.83 2.73 -1.15
N MET A 403 8.30 3.16 -2.29
CA MET A 403 7.81 2.25 -3.34
C MET A 403 8.89 1.34 -3.90
N ASP A 404 10.14 1.80 -3.93
CA ASP A 404 11.28 0.99 -4.35
C ASP A 404 11.46 -0.24 -3.45
N TYR A 405 11.34 -0.08 -2.12
CA TYR A 405 11.37 -1.19 -1.19
C TYR A 405 10.15 -2.12 -1.29
N VAL A 406 9.00 -1.62 -1.73
CA VAL A 406 7.83 -2.48 -2.00
C VAL A 406 8.12 -3.41 -3.18
N TYR A 407 8.70 -2.89 -4.27
CA TYR A 407 9.11 -3.71 -5.41
C TYR A 407 10.25 -4.67 -5.05
N ASP A 408 11.26 -4.21 -4.30
CA ASP A 408 12.36 -5.07 -3.86
C ASP A 408 11.88 -6.19 -2.95
N TYR A 409 10.91 -5.92 -2.04
CA TYR A 409 10.29 -6.94 -1.21
C TYR A 409 9.59 -8.01 -2.06
N MET A 410 8.76 -7.59 -3.02
CA MET A 410 8.10 -8.51 -3.95
C MET A 410 9.14 -9.34 -4.72
N PHE A 411 10.20 -8.70 -5.20
CA PHE A 411 11.27 -9.35 -5.93
C PHE A 411 11.93 -10.45 -5.09
N HIS A 412 12.36 -10.14 -3.89
CA HIS A 412 13.01 -11.11 -3.00
C HIS A 412 12.07 -12.21 -2.56
N LEU A 413 10.83 -11.88 -2.18
CA LEU A 413 9.82 -12.88 -1.80
C LEU A 413 9.58 -13.89 -2.92
N LEU A 414 9.37 -13.43 -4.15
CA LEU A 414 9.10 -14.30 -5.29
C LEU A 414 10.33 -15.12 -5.69
N ASN A 415 11.55 -14.57 -5.58
CA ASN A 415 12.78 -15.30 -5.83
C ASN A 415 13.02 -16.41 -4.79
N GLU A 416 12.88 -16.10 -3.49
CA GLU A 416 13.05 -17.11 -2.43
C GLU A 416 11.97 -18.19 -2.51
N TYR A 417 10.74 -17.81 -2.82
CA TYR A 417 9.64 -18.74 -3.03
C TYR A 417 9.90 -19.69 -4.21
N ALA A 418 10.36 -19.17 -5.35
CA ALA A 418 10.64 -19.99 -6.54
C ALA A 418 11.71 -21.06 -6.29
N LYS A 419 12.71 -20.79 -5.43
CA LYS A 419 13.73 -21.78 -5.03
C LYS A 419 13.14 -22.99 -4.31
N LEU A 420 11.96 -22.86 -3.72
CA LEU A 420 11.28 -23.94 -2.99
C LEU A 420 10.46 -24.86 -3.89
N LEU A 421 10.15 -24.44 -5.13
CA LEU A 421 9.36 -25.24 -6.05
C LEU A 421 10.09 -26.53 -6.44
N LYS A 422 9.43 -27.69 -6.25
CA LYS A 422 9.92 -29.03 -6.62
C LYS A 422 9.43 -29.49 -7.99
N PHE A 423 8.87 -28.61 -8.78
CA PHE A 423 8.37 -28.87 -10.12
C PHE A 423 8.67 -27.67 -11.03
N LYS A 424 8.66 -27.90 -12.33
CA LYS A 424 8.75 -26.81 -13.32
C LYS A 424 7.36 -26.20 -13.52
N PRO A 425 7.19 -24.88 -13.39
CA PRO A 425 5.94 -24.21 -13.70
C PRO A 425 5.55 -24.42 -15.17
N GLU A 426 4.26 -24.57 -15.41
CA GLU A 426 3.67 -24.75 -16.73
C GLU A 426 2.44 -23.85 -16.85
N ILE A 427 2.16 -23.35 -18.06
CA ILE A 427 0.99 -22.51 -18.30
C ILE A 427 -0.25 -23.40 -18.24
N PRO A 428 -1.19 -23.15 -17.28
CA PRO A 428 -2.40 -23.94 -17.17
C PRO A 428 -3.31 -23.76 -18.39
N ASP A 429 -4.07 -24.79 -18.73
CA ASP A 429 -5.13 -24.68 -19.73
C ASP A 429 -6.13 -23.59 -19.31
N GLY A 430 -6.42 -22.65 -20.21
CA GLY A 430 -7.32 -21.51 -19.94
C GLY A 430 -6.68 -20.30 -19.25
N ALA A 431 -5.39 -20.36 -18.90
CA ALA A 431 -4.67 -19.16 -18.43
C ALA A 431 -4.45 -18.16 -19.58
N VAL A 432 -4.62 -16.88 -19.27
CA VAL A 432 -4.49 -15.79 -20.25
C VAL A 432 -3.22 -15.00 -19.97
N GLU A 433 -2.42 -14.74 -21.01
CA GLU A 433 -1.26 -13.84 -20.90
C GLU A 433 -1.71 -12.45 -20.48
N GLN A 434 -1.06 -11.90 -19.46
CA GLN A 434 -1.33 -10.57 -18.90
C GLN A 434 -0.10 -9.68 -19.05
N CYS A 435 -0.34 -8.43 -19.42
CA CYS A 435 0.65 -7.36 -19.50
C CYS A 435 0.01 -6.04 -19.08
N SER A 436 0.77 -4.97 -19.01
CA SER A 436 0.25 -3.66 -18.65
C SER A 436 -0.90 -3.21 -19.57
N GLU A 437 -0.78 -3.49 -20.86
CA GLU A 437 -1.79 -3.13 -21.86
C GLU A 437 -3.09 -3.92 -21.68
N SER A 438 -3.01 -5.24 -21.46
CA SER A 438 -4.20 -6.09 -21.31
C SER A 438 -5.00 -5.73 -20.04
N VAL A 439 -4.34 -5.22 -19.01
CA VAL A 439 -4.99 -4.82 -17.76
C VAL A 439 -5.47 -3.37 -17.82
N ALA A 440 -4.63 -2.43 -18.26
CA ALA A 440 -4.95 -1.01 -18.19
C ALA A 440 -5.79 -0.50 -19.36
N CYS A 441 -5.55 -0.96 -20.61
CA CYS A 441 -6.24 -0.40 -21.77
C CYS A 441 -7.78 -0.56 -21.76
N PRO A 442 -8.35 -1.66 -21.23
CA PRO A 442 -9.80 -1.80 -21.11
C PRO A 442 -10.43 -0.94 -20.01
N THR A 443 -9.64 -0.39 -19.07
CA THR A 443 -10.14 0.37 -17.93
C THR A 443 -10.38 1.85 -18.26
N THR A 444 -11.22 2.52 -17.47
CA THR A 444 -11.55 3.95 -17.60
C THR A 444 -11.57 4.62 -16.22
N GLY A 445 -11.69 5.94 -16.17
CA GLY A 445 -11.83 6.68 -14.90
C GLY A 445 -10.62 6.50 -13.98
N ASN A 446 -10.87 6.41 -12.67
CA ASN A 446 -9.82 6.29 -11.66
C ASN A 446 -8.97 5.03 -11.83
N TRP A 447 -9.52 3.91 -12.30
CA TRP A 447 -8.76 2.69 -12.56
C TRP A 447 -7.64 2.96 -13.56
N ARG A 448 -8.01 3.54 -14.72
CA ARG A 448 -7.04 3.87 -15.75
C ARG A 448 -6.03 4.93 -15.29
N LYS A 449 -6.53 5.96 -14.60
CA LYS A 449 -5.71 7.03 -14.06
C LYS A 449 -4.65 6.48 -13.11
N PHE A 450 -5.04 5.68 -12.12
CA PHE A 450 -4.12 5.16 -11.10
C PHE A 450 -3.13 4.15 -11.68
N MET A 451 -3.53 3.34 -12.65
CA MET A 451 -2.60 2.49 -13.37
C MET A 451 -1.55 3.31 -14.13
N ALA A 452 -1.96 4.38 -14.81
CA ALA A 452 -1.03 5.26 -15.52
C ALA A 452 -0.06 5.97 -14.56
N GLU A 453 -0.56 6.44 -13.41
CA GLU A 453 0.24 7.14 -12.38
C GLU A 453 1.22 6.21 -11.63
N SER A 454 0.93 4.92 -11.55
CA SER A 454 1.78 3.91 -10.90
C SER A 454 2.61 3.08 -11.88
N MET A 455 2.60 3.44 -13.16
CA MET A 455 3.29 2.68 -14.20
C MET A 455 4.80 2.84 -14.11
N VAL A 456 5.51 1.73 -14.22
CA VAL A 456 6.96 1.69 -14.42
C VAL A 456 7.26 1.93 -15.90
N ASN A 457 7.82 3.09 -16.23
CA ASN A 457 8.06 3.51 -17.61
C ASN A 457 9.36 2.95 -18.19
N SER A 458 10.31 2.56 -17.35
CA SER A 458 11.61 2.05 -17.79
C SER A 458 12.14 1.01 -16.80
N PRO A 459 12.96 0.05 -17.25
CA PRO A 459 13.65 -0.88 -16.37
C PRO A 459 14.55 -0.15 -15.38
N SER A 460 14.81 -0.80 -14.24
CA SER A 460 15.80 -0.34 -13.28
C SER A 460 17.22 -0.62 -13.80
N ASP A 461 18.06 0.40 -13.75
CA ASP A 461 19.50 0.27 -14.00
C ASP A 461 20.27 -0.21 -12.75
N THR A 462 19.60 -0.23 -11.59
CA THR A 462 20.15 -0.75 -10.34
C THR A 462 19.64 -2.15 -10.03
N LEU A 463 20.38 -2.87 -9.21
CA LEU A 463 19.91 -4.12 -8.61
C LEU A 463 18.95 -3.82 -7.44
N PRO A 464 18.04 -4.74 -7.10
CA PRO A 464 17.30 -4.67 -5.84
C PRO A 464 18.27 -4.56 -4.66
N CYS A 465 17.84 -3.95 -3.57
CA CYS A 465 18.63 -3.89 -2.34
C CYS A 465 19.06 -5.30 -1.88
N THR A 466 20.15 -5.41 -1.15
CA THR A 466 20.63 -6.70 -0.63
C THR A 466 19.75 -7.17 0.53
N MET A 467 19.11 -8.34 0.37
CA MET A 467 18.26 -8.92 1.39
C MET A 467 19.08 -9.28 2.65
N PRO A 468 18.65 -8.87 3.84
CA PRO A 468 19.35 -9.24 5.08
C PRO A 468 19.21 -10.73 5.36
N GLU A 469 20.24 -11.31 5.97
CA GLU A 469 20.23 -12.71 6.42
C GLU A 469 19.04 -13.02 7.33
N PRO A 470 18.52 -14.25 7.31
CA PRO A 470 17.46 -14.67 8.21
C PRO A 470 17.85 -14.49 9.67
N TYR A 471 16.86 -14.32 10.53
CA TYR A 471 17.13 -14.41 11.95
C TYR A 471 17.61 -15.82 12.32
N ASP A 472 18.68 -15.93 13.10
CA ASP A 472 18.89 -17.17 13.83
C ASP A 472 17.82 -17.34 14.92
N PRO A 473 17.52 -18.59 15.36
CA PRO A 473 16.43 -18.82 16.31
C PRO A 473 16.59 -18.08 17.67
N PRO A 474 17.78 -17.92 18.27
CA PRO A 474 17.99 -17.04 19.41
C PRO A 474 17.66 -15.58 19.13
N ALA A 475 18.18 -14.99 18.06
CA ALA A 475 17.95 -13.59 17.70
C ALA A 475 16.47 -13.30 17.43
N LEU A 476 15.74 -14.22 16.78
CA LEU A 476 14.30 -14.09 16.58
C LEU A 476 13.54 -14.07 17.92
N ARG A 477 13.89 -15.00 18.85
CA ARG A 477 13.28 -15.01 20.18
C ARG A 477 13.56 -13.73 20.95
N ASP A 478 14.79 -13.23 20.89
CA ASP A 478 15.18 -12.00 21.58
C ASP A 478 14.46 -10.79 21.00
N PHE A 479 14.27 -10.74 19.68
CA PHE A 479 13.47 -9.69 19.03
C PHE A 479 12.02 -9.71 19.54
N VAL A 480 11.37 -10.87 19.54
CA VAL A 480 9.98 -11.03 20.02
C VAL A 480 9.88 -10.69 21.50
N ASN A 481 10.81 -11.19 22.34
CA ASN A 481 10.85 -10.90 23.77
C ASN A 481 11.06 -9.40 24.05
N THR A 482 11.88 -8.72 23.26
CA THR A 482 12.08 -7.28 23.36
C THR A 482 10.78 -6.51 23.10
N LYS A 483 10.01 -6.86 22.06
CA LYS A 483 8.70 -6.26 21.81
C LYS A 483 7.74 -6.44 22.99
N VAL A 484 7.68 -7.66 23.54
CA VAL A 484 6.85 -7.96 24.73
C VAL A 484 7.30 -7.14 25.93
N LYS A 485 8.61 -7.06 26.19
CA LYS A 485 9.18 -6.29 27.29
C LYS A 485 8.83 -4.80 27.19
N LEU A 486 9.01 -4.20 26.00
CA LEU A 486 8.71 -2.79 25.76
C LEU A 486 7.22 -2.49 25.90
N THR A 487 6.35 -3.39 25.43
CA THR A 487 4.89 -3.25 25.64
C THR A 487 4.54 -3.30 27.12
N LYS A 488 5.07 -4.26 27.90
CA LYS A 488 4.85 -4.35 29.35
C LYS A 488 5.40 -3.14 30.10
N GLN A 489 6.48 -2.53 29.63
CA GLN A 489 7.03 -1.31 30.22
C GLN A 489 6.04 -0.15 30.10
N VAL A 490 5.44 0.05 28.92
CA VAL A 490 4.39 1.08 28.73
C VAL A 490 3.20 0.78 29.63
N GLU A 491 2.78 -0.47 29.74
CA GLU A 491 1.69 -0.88 30.64
C GLU A 491 2.02 -0.58 32.13
N ALA A 492 3.26 -0.75 32.54
CA ALA A 492 3.70 -0.41 33.90
C ALA A 492 3.62 1.11 34.15
N TRP A 493 4.13 1.94 33.23
CA TRP A 493 4.05 3.38 33.31
C TRP A 493 2.59 3.90 33.35
N GLU A 494 1.71 3.30 32.55
CA GLU A 494 0.28 3.60 32.56
C GLU A 494 -0.35 3.28 33.94
N ASN A 495 -0.01 2.11 34.53
CA ASN A 495 -0.52 1.73 35.84
C ASN A 495 -0.06 2.70 36.94
N GLU A 496 1.22 3.09 36.95
CA GLU A 496 1.78 4.06 37.89
C GLU A 496 1.09 5.45 37.75
N TYR A 497 0.89 5.89 36.52
CA TYR A 497 0.19 7.15 36.25
C TYR A 497 -1.22 7.14 36.84
N TRP A 498 -2.01 6.10 36.62
CA TRP A 498 -3.37 6.03 37.15
C TRP A 498 -3.44 5.83 38.66
N GLN A 499 -2.47 5.13 39.25
CA GLN A 499 -2.35 5.06 40.72
C GLN A 499 -2.13 6.44 41.33
N LYS A 500 -1.22 7.24 40.79
CA LYS A 500 -0.97 8.61 41.26
C LYS A 500 -2.23 9.47 41.11
N GLN A 501 -2.90 9.46 39.98
CA GLN A 501 -4.12 10.21 39.73
C GLN A 501 -5.26 9.84 40.71
N ASN A 502 -5.35 8.59 41.14
CA ASN A 502 -6.35 8.14 42.12
C ASN A 502 -5.97 8.51 43.56
N LEU A 503 -4.68 8.62 43.88
CA LEU A 503 -4.20 9.11 45.17
C LEU A 503 -4.47 10.60 45.33
N ASP A 504 -4.26 11.40 44.31
CA ASP A 504 -4.49 12.86 44.29
C ASP A 504 -5.97 13.24 44.39
N LYS A 505 -6.89 12.28 44.14
CA LYS A 505 -8.35 12.46 44.24
C LYS A 505 -8.95 11.98 45.56
N LYS A 506 -8.15 11.41 46.48
CA LYS A 506 -8.61 11.15 47.84
C LYS A 506 -8.50 12.43 48.67
N PRO A 507 -9.61 12.90 49.31
CA PRO A 507 -9.62 14.09 50.13
C PRO A 507 -8.71 13.95 51.37
#